data_d5bd33a69aff71aad948f35cb345bbba
#
_entry.id   d5bd33a69aff71aad948f35cb345bbba
#
_cell.length_a   1.000
_cell.length_b   1.000
_cell.length_c   1.000
_cell.angle_alpha   90.00
_cell.angle_beta   90.00
_cell.angle_gamma   90.00
#
_symmetry.space_group_name_H-M   'P 1'
#
loop_
_entity.id
_entity.type
_entity.pdbx_description
1 polymer ?
#
loop_
_entity_poly.entity_id
_entity_poly.type
_entity_poly.pdbx_seq_one_letter_code
_entity_poly.pdbx_strand_id
1 'polypeptide(L)'
;MHLNVFTECSPSPQFVGMWRAPGDATGTGYRSLDYWAAIARRLEAACVDALFFADIHGTYDVYQGSWATAVRHAVQIPSIDPVPVVAAAAMATTDLGFAVTYSTTYHQPYECARLFSTLDHLTRGRIGWNIVTSYLRSATDNGLGEYLDHDLRYDRADEYMEVVRALWERSWDDGAVVRDVDGDVFTDPSRVRAIDHQGEWFTVRGPHQCEPSPQRTPVLYQAGASGRGMAFAARHAEVIFLTMADPQSGAETVGRLRQRVAEAGRDPRSVRALQGTMVMVGADRADAKRKAAQYHELWSPEGQLAKWCGWMDIDLAAYPDDTPVDEVKNQGSQSFLGFLRGLSPERSWTIGDVRYLVSRPRRARRDAPMTLFGTAEEIADRMEQWLEVADVDGFNLIPCSPSDGLGDICDLLIPELQRRGMFRTAYRKGETLRQRYFGPDA
;
A
#
# COMPACT_ATOMS: atom_id res chain seq x y z
N MET A 1 2.39 18.67 1.15
CA MET A 1 2.21 17.30 0.60
C MET A 1 2.30 16.25 1.69
N HIS A 2 1.86 15.00 1.39
CA HIS A 2 1.97 13.84 2.28
C HIS A 2 3.03 12.86 1.78
N LEU A 3 3.71 12.17 2.71
CA LEU A 3 4.72 11.17 2.38
C LEU A 3 4.51 9.89 3.20
N ASN A 4 4.28 8.79 2.50
CA ASN A 4 4.38 7.45 3.08
C ASN A 4 5.65 6.77 2.60
N VAL A 5 6.16 5.82 3.35
CA VAL A 5 7.24 4.94 2.91
C VAL A 5 6.71 3.51 2.85
N PHE A 6 6.80 2.93 1.67
CA PHE A 6 6.36 1.57 1.39
C PHE A 6 7.38 0.54 1.88
N THR A 7 6.89 -0.53 2.49
CA THR A 7 7.68 -1.71 2.83
C THR A 7 6.84 -2.98 2.79
N GLU A 8 7.49 -4.11 2.94
CA GLU A 8 6.90 -5.44 3.17
C GLU A 8 7.76 -6.18 4.19
N CYS A 9 7.15 -7.03 4.98
CA CYS A 9 7.86 -7.83 5.98
C CYS A 9 8.53 -9.06 5.33
N SER A 10 9.40 -8.83 4.33
CA SER A 10 10.11 -9.85 3.57
C SER A 10 11.54 -9.43 3.23
N PRO A 11 12.44 -10.36 2.82
CA PRO A 11 13.80 -10.03 2.41
C PRO A 11 13.90 -9.15 1.15
N SER A 12 12.87 -9.17 0.33
CA SER A 12 12.81 -8.42 -0.94
C SER A 12 11.49 -7.66 -1.03
N PRO A 13 11.33 -6.56 -0.29
CA PRO A 13 10.04 -5.86 -0.19
C PRO A 13 9.42 -5.53 -1.54
N GLN A 14 10.17 -5.01 -2.48
CA GLN A 14 9.66 -4.67 -3.81
C GLN A 14 10.54 -5.15 -4.96
N PHE A 15 11.86 -5.15 -4.77
CA PHE A 15 12.83 -5.43 -5.83
C PHE A 15 13.58 -6.71 -5.56
N VAL A 16 13.29 -7.71 -6.39
CA VAL A 16 13.89 -9.05 -6.26
C VAL A 16 15.37 -8.99 -6.59
N GLY A 17 16.18 -9.49 -5.64
CA GLY A 17 17.63 -9.54 -5.75
C GLY A 17 18.39 -8.54 -4.89
N MET A 18 17.75 -7.49 -4.38
CA MET A 18 18.41 -6.45 -3.58
C MET A 18 18.97 -6.97 -2.23
N TRP A 19 18.41 -8.03 -1.68
CA TRP A 19 18.95 -8.70 -0.49
C TRP A 19 20.40 -9.18 -0.61
N ARG A 20 20.92 -9.24 -1.84
CA ARG A 20 22.34 -9.56 -2.14
C ARG A 20 23.27 -8.38 -2.02
N ALA A 21 22.74 -7.16 -1.82
CA ALA A 21 23.57 -5.97 -1.74
C ALA A 21 24.50 -6.03 -0.51
N PRO A 22 25.77 -5.67 -0.65
CA PRO A 22 26.66 -5.53 0.51
C PRO A 22 26.08 -4.55 1.53
N GLY A 23 25.96 -4.99 2.79
CA GLY A 23 25.40 -4.18 3.86
C GLY A 23 23.87 -4.12 3.92
N ASP A 24 23.16 -4.90 3.07
CA ASP A 24 21.71 -5.03 3.21
C ASP A 24 21.33 -5.59 4.56
N ALA A 25 20.46 -4.86 5.27
CA ALA A 25 19.92 -5.28 6.56
C ALA A 25 18.54 -5.95 6.42
N THR A 26 17.87 -5.80 5.28
CA THR A 26 16.50 -6.30 5.05
C THR A 26 16.47 -7.82 5.00
N GLY A 27 17.47 -8.44 4.34
CA GLY A 27 17.55 -9.90 4.12
C GLY A 27 17.50 -10.74 5.39
N THR A 28 17.86 -10.16 6.54
CA THR A 28 17.80 -10.83 7.85
C THR A 28 16.97 -10.06 8.89
N GLY A 29 16.93 -8.74 8.76
CA GLY A 29 16.30 -7.82 9.71
C GLY A 29 14.78 -7.91 9.75
N TYR A 30 14.12 -8.27 8.66
CA TYR A 30 12.65 -8.33 8.58
C TYR A 30 12.00 -9.17 9.68
N ARG A 31 12.74 -10.08 10.35
CA ARG A 31 12.29 -10.92 11.45
C ARG A 31 12.58 -10.33 12.83
N SER A 32 13.18 -9.14 12.91
CA SER A 32 13.62 -8.54 14.16
C SER A 32 12.78 -7.33 14.53
N LEU A 33 12.28 -7.29 15.76
CA LEU A 33 11.58 -6.11 16.29
C LEU A 33 12.50 -4.91 16.42
N ASP A 34 13.79 -5.10 16.74
CA ASP A 34 14.78 -4.01 16.83
C ASP A 34 14.98 -3.34 15.46
N TYR A 35 15.00 -4.12 14.39
CA TYR A 35 15.06 -3.62 13.01
C TYR A 35 13.86 -2.72 12.69
N TRP A 36 12.64 -3.19 12.97
CA TRP A 36 11.43 -2.42 12.71
C TRP A 36 11.30 -1.19 13.59
N ALA A 37 11.71 -1.29 14.86
CA ALA A 37 11.77 -0.15 15.77
C ALA A 37 12.77 0.91 15.31
N ALA A 38 13.93 0.51 14.79
CA ALA A 38 14.93 1.44 14.24
C ALA A 38 14.40 2.14 12.99
N ILE A 39 13.76 1.42 12.05
CA ILE A 39 13.10 1.99 10.87
C ILE A 39 12.03 3.00 11.30
N ALA A 40 11.14 2.61 12.22
CA ALA A 40 10.06 3.47 12.66
C ALA A 40 10.57 4.78 13.30
N ARG A 41 11.58 4.70 14.17
CA ARG A 41 12.20 5.91 14.76
C ARG A 41 12.84 6.82 13.72
N ARG A 42 13.50 6.24 12.70
CA ARG A 42 14.12 7.03 11.63
C ARG A 42 13.10 7.77 10.79
N LEU A 43 11.99 7.10 10.43
CA LEU A 43 10.88 7.70 9.69
C LEU A 43 10.15 8.77 10.51
N GLU A 44 9.98 8.53 11.82
CA GLU A 44 9.41 9.53 12.73
C GLU A 44 10.30 10.77 12.83
N ALA A 45 11.61 10.61 13.00
CA ALA A 45 12.56 11.73 13.02
C ALA A 45 12.52 12.55 11.72
N ALA A 46 12.24 11.90 10.59
CA ALA A 46 12.06 12.55 9.29
C ALA A 46 10.64 13.11 9.06
N CYS A 47 9.73 13.01 10.04
CA CYS A 47 8.35 13.49 9.99
C CYS A 47 7.46 12.82 8.91
N VAL A 48 7.74 11.58 8.52
CA VAL A 48 6.95 10.81 7.55
C VAL A 48 5.52 10.57 8.06
N ASP A 49 4.51 10.63 7.17
CA ASP A 49 3.11 10.44 7.57
C ASP A 49 2.85 9.04 8.09
N ALA A 50 3.25 8.03 7.31
CA ALA A 50 3.06 6.63 7.71
C ALA A 50 4.11 5.69 7.09
N LEU A 51 4.46 4.65 7.85
CA LEU A 51 5.08 3.45 7.32
C LEU A 51 3.98 2.55 6.75
N PHE A 52 4.02 2.32 5.42
CA PHE A 52 3.02 1.57 4.69
C PHE A 52 3.49 0.13 4.48
N PHE A 53 2.83 -0.81 5.14
CA PHE A 53 3.10 -2.24 5.02
C PHE A 53 2.19 -2.86 3.96
N ALA A 54 2.77 -3.17 2.80
CA ALA A 54 2.13 -4.08 1.87
C ALA A 54 2.26 -5.51 2.38
N ASP A 55 1.28 -6.33 2.05
CA ASP A 55 1.26 -7.74 2.40
C ASP A 55 0.50 -8.53 1.34
N ILE A 56 0.90 -9.78 1.17
CA ILE A 56 0.22 -10.77 0.34
C ILE A 56 0.09 -12.08 1.12
N HIS A 57 -1.04 -12.75 0.95
CA HIS A 57 -1.19 -14.14 1.36
C HIS A 57 -0.98 -15.06 0.16
N GLY A 58 -0.33 -16.18 0.38
CA GLY A 58 0.01 -17.13 -0.67
C GLY A 58 1.42 -16.96 -1.25
N THR A 59 1.72 -17.73 -2.26
CA THR A 59 3.03 -17.80 -2.93
C THR A 59 2.89 -17.50 -4.41
N TYR A 60 3.96 -16.99 -5.02
CA TYR A 60 4.04 -16.81 -6.47
C TYR A 60 4.40 -18.15 -7.14
N ASP A 61 3.41 -18.92 -7.53
CA ASP A 61 3.52 -20.27 -8.07
C ASP A 61 3.06 -20.41 -9.53
N VAL A 62 2.65 -19.31 -10.16
CA VAL A 62 2.16 -19.28 -11.54
C VAL A 62 3.30 -19.54 -12.54
N TYR A 63 4.48 -18.94 -12.35
CA TYR A 63 5.62 -19.10 -13.26
C TYR A 63 6.09 -20.56 -13.29
N GLN A 64 5.99 -21.21 -14.45
CA GLN A 64 6.30 -22.62 -14.67
C GLN A 64 5.49 -23.58 -13.76
N GLY A 65 4.33 -23.14 -13.28
CA GLY A 65 3.47 -23.94 -12.39
C GLY A 65 4.13 -24.30 -11.06
N SER A 66 5.06 -23.47 -10.54
CA SER A 66 5.85 -23.81 -9.35
C SER A 66 6.26 -22.60 -8.54
N TRP A 67 6.23 -22.72 -7.19
CA TRP A 67 6.80 -21.73 -6.29
C TRP A 67 8.34 -21.74 -6.19
N ALA A 68 9.01 -22.72 -6.84
CA ALA A 68 10.45 -22.93 -6.67
C ALA A 68 11.28 -21.69 -7.03
N THR A 69 10.94 -21.00 -8.12
CA THR A 69 11.60 -19.75 -8.53
C THR A 69 11.35 -18.63 -7.53
N ALA A 70 10.13 -18.50 -7.02
CA ALA A 70 9.79 -17.50 -6.01
C ALA A 70 10.58 -17.71 -4.72
N VAL A 71 10.66 -18.93 -4.21
CA VAL A 71 11.45 -19.29 -3.02
C VAL A 71 12.94 -19.04 -3.25
N ARG A 72 13.48 -19.48 -4.39
CA ARG A 72 14.91 -19.33 -4.72
C ARG A 72 15.36 -17.87 -4.72
N HIS A 73 14.51 -16.98 -5.23
CA HIS A 73 14.85 -15.56 -5.41
C HIS A 73 14.25 -14.63 -4.36
N ALA A 74 13.64 -15.19 -3.31
CA ALA A 74 12.98 -14.45 -2.23
C ALA A 74 11.90 -13.48 -2.77
N VAL A 75 11.02 -13.96 -3.65
CA VAL A 75 9.91 -13.17 -4.20
C VAL A 75 8.78 -13.13 -3.18
N GLN A 76 8.85 -12.22 -2.22
CA GLN A 76 7.91 -12.05 -1.10
C GLN A 76 7.67 -13.35 -0.31
N ILE A 77 8.61 -14.26 -0.37
CA ILE A 77 8.72 -15.50 0.41
C ILE A 77 10.21 -15.75 0.72
N PRO A 78 10.61 -15.92 2.02
CA PRO A 78 9.76 -15.87 3.20
C PRO A 78 9.19 -14.49 3.51
N SER A 79 8.06 -14.44 4.22
CA SER A 79 7.47 -13.21 4.77
C SER A 79 6.90 -13.48 6.16
N ILE A 80 6.68 -12.43 6.93
CA ILE A 80 5.99 -12.49 8.22
C ILE A 80 4.81 -11.51 8.22
N ASP A 81 3.81 -11.79 9.06
CA ASP A 81 2.63 -10.95 9.23
C ASP A 81 3.02 -9.55 9.75
N PRO A 82 2.64 -8.46 9.06
CA PRO A 82 2.95 -7.09 9.49
C PRO A 82 2.18 -6.63 10.73
N VAL A 83 1.05 -7.22 11.05
CA VAL A 83 0.20 -6.76 12.17
C VAL A 83 0.92 -6.77 13.51
N PRO A 84 1.59 -7.85 13.94
CA PRO A 84 2.40 -7.84 15.17
C PRO A 84 3.58 -6.85 15.12
N VAL A 85 4.15 -6.65 13.92
CA VAL A 85 5.25 -5.69 13.72
C VAL A 85 4.80 -4.26 13.99
N VAL A 86 3.60 -3.89 13.53
CA VAL A 86 3.04 -2.56 13.77
C VAL A 86 2.90 -2.26 15.25
N ALA A 87 2.39 -3.19 16.06
CA ALA A 87 2.25 -2.98 17.49
C ALA A 87 3.59 -2.68 18.17
N ALA A 88 4.64 -3.42 17.78
CA ALA A 88 5.99 -3.21 18.30
C ALA A 88 6.63 -1.89 17.81
N ALA A 89 6.48 -1.55 16.54
CA ALA A 89 6.97 -0.30 15.96
C ALA A 89 6.26 0.92 16.58
N ALA A 90 4.97 0.80 16.87
CA ALA A 90 4.18 1.85 17.53
C ALA A 90 4.64 2.15 18.97
N MET A 91 5.16 1.13 19.70
CA MET A 91 5.78 1.36 21.01
C MET A 91 7.10 2.14 20.93
N ALA A 92 7.78 2.08 19.80
CA ALA A 92 9.05 2.76 19.58
C ALA A 92 8.90 4.21 19.11
N THR A 93 7.65 4.66 18.86
CA THR A 93 7.31 5.96 18.25
C THR A 93 6.12 6.62 18.95
N THR A 94 5.98 7.93 18.76
CA THR A 94 4.90 8.74 19.34
C THR A 94 3.92 9.26 18.30
N ASP A 95 4.42 9.60 17.11
CA ASP A 95 3.69 10.35 16.08
C ASP A 95 3.58 9.61 14.74
N LEU A 96 4.55 8.74 14.38
CA LEU A 96 4.53 8.02 13.11
C LEU A 96 3.24 7.20 12.94
N GLY A 97 2.58 7.37 11.80
CA GLY A 97 1.43 6.55 11.39
C GLY A 97 1.86 5.19 10.80
N PHE A 98 0.91 4.26 10.79
CA PHE A 98 1.10 2.92 10.21
C PHE A 98 -0.08 2.58 9.32
N ALA A 99 0.17 2.21 8.07
CA ALA A 99 -0.85 1.68 7.17
C ALA A 99 -0.57 0.20 6.92
N VAL A 100 -1.56 -0.66 7.20
CA VAL A 100 -1.40 -2.12 7.14
C VAL A 100 -2.33 -2.70 6.09
N THR A 101 -1.79 -3.55 5.24
CA THR A 101 -2.59 -4.31 4.28
C THR A 101 -3.35 -5.42 4.97
N TYR A 102 -4.66 -5.49 4.70
CA TYR A 102 -5.52 -6.55 5.22
C TYR A 102 -6.61 -6.90 4.21
N SER A 103 -6.77 -8.18 3.92
CA SER A 103 -7.63 -8.64 2.83
C SER A 103 -9.09 -8.77 3.23
N THR A 104 -9.99 -8.23 2.42
CA THR A 104 -11.44 -8.46 2.56
C THR A 104 -11.86 -9.86 2.09
N THR A 105 -11.00 -10.55 1.33
CA THR A 105 -11.28 -11.88 0.81
C THR A 105 -11.01 -12.98 1.84
N TYR A 106 -9.93 -12.84 2.60
CA TYR A 106 -9.43 -13.91 3.48
C TYR A 106 -9.90 -13.79 4.93
N HIS A 107 -10.37 -12.62 5.33
CA HIS A 107 -10.76 -12.34 6.71
C HIS A 107 -12.24 -12.01 6.82
N GLN A 108 -12.83 -12.26 8.00
CA GLN A 108 -14.21 -11.89 8.28
C GLN A 108 -14.30 -10.42 8.71
N PRO A 109 -15.39 -9.70 8.35
CA PRO A 109 -15.51 -8.27 8.66
C PRO A 109 -15.57 -7.98 10.17
N TYR A 110 -16.16 -8.84 10.98
CA TYR A 110 -16.19 -8.67 12.43
C TYR A 110 -14.80 -8.74 13.07
N GLU A 111 -13.97 -9.70 12.63
CA GLU A 111 -12.59 -9.85 13.06
C GLU A 111 -11.73 -8.67 12.63
N CYS A 112 -11.89 -8.22 11.38
CA CYS A 112 -11.22 -7.04 10.86
C CYS A 112 -11.57 -5.78 11.66
N ALA A 113 -12.85 -5.54 11.92
CA ALA A 113 -13.28 -4.40 12.71
C ALA A 113 -12.66 -4.41 14.11
N ARG A 114 -12.66 -5.57 14.78
CA ARG A 114 -12.04 -5.73 16.10
C ARG A 114 -10.53 -5.51 16.05
N LEU A 115 -9.83 -6.06 15.07
CA LEU A 115 -8.40 -5.92 14.91
C LEU A 115 -8.00 -4.45 14.74
N PHE A 116 -8.65 -3.73 13.83
CA PHE A 116 -8.30 -2.33 13.56
C PHE A 116 -8.69 -1.39 14.70
N SER A 117 -9.80 -1.63 15.41
CA SER A 117 -10.08 -0.89 16.66
C SER A 117 -9.02 -1.14 17.72
N THR A 118 -8.56 -2.39 17.86
CA THR A 118 -7.47 -2.73 18.79
C THR A 118 -6.19 -1.98 18.42
N LEU A 119 -5.79 -2.02 17.15
CA LEU A 119 -4.60 -1.30 16.68
C LEU A 119 -4.76 0.22 16.83
N ASP A 120 -5.94 0.76 16.60
CA ASP A 120 -6.20 2.20 16.74
C ASP A 120 -6.07 2.66 18.20
N HIS A 121 -6.59 1.89 19.16
CA HIS A 121 -6.35 2.13 20.58
C HIS A 121 -4.89 2.06 20.95
N LEU A 122 -4.20 0.97 20.57
CA LEU A 122 -2.79 0.73 20.92
C LEU A 122 -1.85 1.77 20.29
N THR A 123 -2.17 2.24 19.10
CA THR A 123 -1.39 3.28 18.39
C THR A 123 -1.85 4.70 18.71
N ARG A 124 -2.90 4.88 19.51
CA ARG A 124 -3.47 6.19 19.84
C ARG A 124 -3.91 6.97 18.60
N GLY A 125 -4.65 6.32 17.71
CA GLY A 125 -5.18 6.96 16.51
C GLY A 125 -4.19 7.07 15.34
N ARG A 126 -3.16 6.19 15.27
CA ARG A 126 -2.14 6.28 14.22
C ARG A 126 -2.20 5.12 13.21
N ILE A 127 -3.33 4.41 13.15
CA ILE A 127 -3.50 3.27 12.25
C ILE A 127 -4.30 3.61 11.00
N GLY A 128 -3.94 3.03 9.88
CA GLY A 128 -4.71 2.99 8.65
C GLY A 128 -4.78 1.57 8.09
N TRP A 129 -5.80 1.29 7.33
CA TRP A 129 -6.06 0.02 6.69
C TRP A 129 -5.91 0.13 5.17
N ASN A 130 -4.94 -0.56 4.60
CA ASN A 130 -4.86 -0.73 3.16
C ASN A 130 -5.77 -1.90 2.75
N ILE A 131 -6.89 -1.56 2.14
CA ILE A 131 -7.94 -2.49 1.74
C ILE A 131 -7.54 -3.17 0.44
N VAL A 132 -7.46 -4.50 0.45
CA VAL A 132 -7.19 -5.29 -0.75
C VAL A 132 -8.22 -6.41 -0.91
N THR A 133 -8.59 -6.68 -2.15
CA THR A 133 -9.46 -7.83 -2.51
C THR A 133 -8.65 -9.06 -2.87
N SER A 134 -7.32 -8.97 -2.77
CA SER A 134 -6.35 -10.04 -3.08
C SER A 134 -6.50 -10.62 -4.50
N TYR A 135 -5.56 -11.47 -4.92
CA TYR A 135 -5.57 -11.98 -6.30
C TYR A 135 -4.85 -13.34 -6.47
N LEU A 136 -4.06 -13.77 -5.49
CA LEU A 136 -3.29 -15.01 -5.59
C LEU A 136 -4.18 -16.23 -5.31
N ARG A 137 -4.27 -17.13 -6.29
CA ARG A 137 -4.98 -18.40 -6.15
C ARG A 137 -4.37 -19.27 -5.05
N SER A 138 -3.06 -19.30 -4.94
CA SER A 138 -2.34 -20.09 -3.93
C SER A 138 -2.78 -19.83 -2.49
N ALA A 139 -3.32 -18.65 -2.18
CA ALA A 139 -3.90 -18.37 -0.86
C ALA A 139 -5.19 -19.16 -0.64
N THR A 140 -6.07 -19.23 -1.63
CA THR A 140 -7.31 -20.02 -1.54
C THR A 140 -7.05 -21.51 -1.54
N ASP A 141 -6.03 -21.97 -2.28
CA ASP A 141 -5.59 -23.36 -2.27
C ASP A 141 -5.07 -23.79 -0.87
N ASN A 142 -4.62 -22.81 -0.06
CA ASN A 142 -4.27 -23.00 1.35
C ASN A 142 -5.45 -22.78 2.33
N GLY A 143 -6.68 -22.75 1.83
CA GLY A 143 -7.89 -22.65 2.65
C GLY A 143 -8.26 -21.23 3.07
N LEU A 144 -7.67 -20.21 2.46
CA LEU A 144 -7.99 -18.80 2.77
C LEU A 144 -9.08 -18.27 1.83
N GLY A 145 -10.34 -18.38 2.25
CA GLY A 145 -11.47 -17.86 1.51
C GLY A 145 -11.79 -18.64 0.24
N GLU A 146 -12.44 -18.00 -0.71
CA GLU A 146 -12.84 -18.54 -2.00
C GLU A 146 -12.24 -17.74 -3.15
N TYR A 147 -11.83 -18.42 -4.22
CA TYR A 147 -11.30 -17.74 -5.42
C TYR A 147 -12.47 -17.27 -6.28
N LEU A 148 -12.80 -15.99 -6.13
CA LEU A 148 -13.85 -15.31 -6.88
C LEU A 148 -13.25 -14.55 -8.07
N ASP A 149 -14.07 -14.35 -9.11
CA ASP A 149 -13.74 -13.47 -10.22
C ASP A 149 -13.47 -12.04 -9.76
N HIS A 150 -12.66 -11.30 -10.52
CA HIS A 150 -12.18 -9.97 -10.15
C HIS A 150 -13.29 -9.02 -9.69
N ASP A 151 -14.39 -8.90 -10.41
CA ASP A 151 -15.46 -7.95 -10.09
C ASP A 151 -16.30 -8.42 -8.90
N LEU A 152 -16.57 -9.72 -8.77
CA LEU A 152 -17.26 -10.31 -7.62
C LEU A 152 -16.49 -10.10 -6.31
N ARG A 153 -15.15 -10.09 -6.35
CA ARG A 153 -14.35 -9.76 -5.16
C ARG A 153 -14.64 -8.35 -4.67
N TYR A 154 -14.87 -7.40 -5.57
CA TYR A 154 -15.25 -6.04 -5.19
C TYR A 154 -16.70 -5.92 -4.72
N ASP A 155 -17.64 -6.71 -5.28
CA ASP A 155 -19.03 -6.72 -4.83
C ASP A 155 -19.10 -7.24 -3.37
N ARG A 156 -18.39 -8.33 -3.09
CA ARG A 156 -18.22 -8.83 -1.72
C ARG A 156 -17.53 -7.81 -0.81
N ALA A 157 -16.51 -7.08 -1.32
CA ALA A 157 -15.81 -6.06 -0.56
C ALA A 157 -16.69 -4.84 -0.23
N ASP A 158 -17.63 -4.46 -1.10
CA ASP A 158 -18.58 -3.39 -0.80
C ASP A 158 -19.44 -3.73 0.41
N GLU A 159 -20.04 -4.95 0.45
CA GLU A 159 -20.80 -5.40 1.62
C GLU A 159 -19.91 -5.52 2.87
N TYR A 160 -18.66 -5.98 2.70
CA TYR A 160 -17.69 -6.01 3.79
C TYR A 160 -17.50 -4.62 4.41
N MET A 161 -17.37 -3.56 3.59
CA MET A 161 -17.22 -2.18 4.05
C MET A 161 -18.47 -1.67 4.77
N GLU A 162 -19.67 -2.07 4.35
CA GLU A 162 -20.91 -1.74 5.06
C GLU A 162 -20.92 -2.31 6.47
N VAL A 163 -20.50 -3.57 6.62
CA VAL A 163 -20.42 -4.25 7.92
C VAL A 163 -19.41 -3.59 8.84
N VAL A 164 -18.17 -3.41 8.40
CA VAL A 164 -17.11 -2.84 9.27
C VAL A 164 -17.45 -1.41 9.69
N ARG A 165 -17.99 -0.59 8.78
CA ARG A 165 -18.43 0.78 9.10
C ARG A 165 -19.60 0.77 10.09
N ALA A 166 -20.55 -0.13 9.93
CA ALA A 166 -21.64 -0.27 10.88
C ALA A 166 -21.14 -0.61 12.29
N LEU A 167 -20.15 -1.51 12.40
CA LEU A 167 -19.53 -1.86 13.67
C LEU A 167 -18.79 -0.66 14.30
N TRP A 168 -18.00 0.08 13.52
CA TRP A 168 -17.23 1.21 14.04
C TRP A 168 -18.08 2.43 14.37
N GLU A 169 -19.03 2.80 13.51
CA GLU A 169 -19.71 4.09 13.57
C GLU A 169 -21.10 4.05 14.22
N ARG A 170 -21.78 2.88 14.17
CA ARG A 170 -23.18 2.80 14.59
C ARG A 170 -23.42 1.92 15.81
N SER A 171 -22.45 1.08 16.20
CA SER A 171 -22.61 0.12 17.28
C SER A 171 -22.53 0.75 18.67
N TRP A 172 -21.76 1.81 18.84
CA TRP A 172 -21.55 2.49 20.11
C TRP A 172 -21.77 4.00 19.97
N ASP A 173 -22.53 4.60 20.87
CA ASP A 173 -22.62 6.05 20.98
C ASP A 173 -21.40 6.64 21.70
N ASP A 174 -21.13 7.93 21.49
CA ASP A 174 -20.15 8.67 22.26
C ASP A 174 -20.55 8.69 23.74
N GLY A 175 -19.57 8.45 24.62
CA GLY A 175 -19.80 8.44 26.06
C GLY A 175 -20.58 7.22 26.57
N ALA A 176 -20.67 6.12 25.81
CA ALA A 176 -21.25 4.88 26.28
C ALA A 176 -20.47 4.28 27.46
N VAL A 177 -19.15 4.46 27.51
CA VAL A 177 -18.31 4.03 28.63
C VAL A 177 -18.35 5.10 29.73
N VAL A 178 -19.11 4.84 30.80
CA VAL A 178 -19.36 5.81 31.89
C VAL A 178 -18.45 5.59 33.11
N ARG A 179 -18.04 4.35 33.39
CA ARG A 179 -17.18 3.98 34.53
C ARG A 179 -17.74 4.49 35.87
N ASP A 180 -19.05 4.39 36.05
CA ASP A 180 -19.72 4.73 37.29
C ASP A 180 -19.43 3.65 38.34
N VAL A 181 -18.51 3.94 39.25
CA VAL A 181 -18.03 3.02 40.29
C VAL A 181 -19.12 2.80 41.36
N ASP A 182 -19.85 3.83 41.72
CA ASP A 182 -20.87 3.75 42.77
C ASP A 182 -22.14 3.02 42.29
N GLY A 183 -22.48 3.22 41.03
CA GLY A 183 -23.60 2.54 40.38
C GLY A 183 -23.28 1.13 39.85
N ASP A 184 -22.03 0.65 39.93
CA ASP A 184 -21.55 -0.61 39.34
C ASP A 184 -21.85 -0.71 37.82
N VAL A 185 -21.72 0.40 37.11
CA VAL A 185 -21.95 0.52 35.66
C VAL A 185 -20.67 0.92 34.95
N PHE A 186 -20.05 0.00 34.22
CA PHE A 186 -18.89 0.31 33.37
C PHE A 186 -19.30 0.99 32.06
N THR A 187 -20.32 0.44 31.41
CA THR A 187 -20.87 0.93 30.13
C THR A 187 -22.39 1.02 30.23
N ASP A 188 -22.99 2.10 29.74
CA ASP A 188 -24.43 2.25 29.59
C ASP A 188 -24.93 1.34 28.45
N PRO A 189 -25.67 0.24 28.75
CA PRO A 189 -26.09 -0.73 27.73
C PRO A 189 -27.09 -0.12 26.74
N SER A 190 -27.79 0.96 27.07
CA SER A 190 -28.72 1.63 26.15
C SER A 190 -28.01 2.35 24.99
N ARG A 191 -26.71 2.58 25.13
CA ARG A 191 -25.84 3.25 24.14
C ARG A 191 -25.03 2.29 23.30
N VAL A 192 -25.27 0.98 23.42
CA VAL A 192 -24.60 -0.06 22.62
C VAL A 192 -25.67 -0.86 21.88
N ARG A 193 -25.50 -0.98 20.56
CA ARG A 193 -26.52 -1.56 19.68
C ARG A 193 -25.94 -2.65 18.78
N ALA A 194 -26.74 -3.68 18.52
CA ALA A 194 -26.51 -4.61 17.44
C ALA A 194 -26.61 -3.87 16.09
N ILE A 195 -25.84 -4.32 15.11
CA ILE A 195 -25.94 -3.80 13.74
C ILE A 195 -26.93 -4.61 12.90
N ASP A 196 -27.22 -5.86 13.29
CA ASP A 196 -28.16 -6.80 12.69
C ASP A 196 -28.07 -6.89 11.15
N HIS A 197 -26.82 -6.89 10.63
CA HIS A 197 -26.58 -6.98 9.20
C HIS A 197 -26.91 -8.38 8.66
N GLN A 198 -27.69 -8.41 7.59
CA GLN A 198 -28.00 -9.61 6.79
C GLN A 198 -27.86 -9.25 5.31
N GLY A 199 -26.82 -9.72 4.67
CA GLY A 199 -26.51 -9.46 3.27
C GLY A 199 -26.33 -10.75 2.47
N GLU A 200 -25.84 -10.58 1.25
CA GLU A 200 -25.55 -11.71 0.35
C GLU A 200 -24.36 -12.52 0.82
N TRP A 201 -23.32 -11.82 1.32
CA TRP A 201 -22.02 -12.39 1.67
C TRP A 201 -21.82 -12.58 3.17
N PHE A 202 -22.44 -11.72 3.97
CA PHE A 202 -22.19 -11.69 5.42
C PHE A 202 -23.47 -11.60 6.24
N THR A 203 -23.46 -12.29 7.36
CA THR A 203 -24.47 -12.14 8.42
C THR A 203 -23.75 -11.81 9.72
N VAL A 204 -23.92 -10.59 10.22
CA VAL A 204 -23.24 -10.10 11.41
C VAL A 204 -24.23 -9.38 12.31
N ARG A 205 -24.52 -9.98 13.46
CA ARG A 205 -25.46 -9.40 14.41
C ARG A 205 -24.84 -8.20 15.16
N GLY A 206 -23.61 -8.33 15.66
CA GLY A 206 -23.01 -7.37 16.57
C GLY A 206 -23.55 -7.49 18.00
N PRO A 207 -23.30 -6.53 18.91
CA PRO A 207 -22.58 -5.26 18.70
C PRO A 207 -21.07 -5.44 18.46
N HIS A 208 -20.39 -4.34 18.13
CA HIS A 208 -18.93 -4.31 18.10
C HIS A 208 -18.38 -4.57 19.51
N GLN A 209 -17.32 -5.39 19.61
CA GLN A 209 -16.78 -5.78 20.91
C GLN A 209 -15.87 -4.70 21.54
N CYS A 210 -15.27 -3.83 20.71
CA CYS A 210 -14.40 -2.77 21.18
C CYS A 210 -15.22 -1.50 21.43
N GLU A 211 -14.88 -0.76 22.52
CA GLU A 211 -15.31 0.61 22.68
C GLU A 211 -14.77 1.51 21.56
N PRO A 212 -15.36 2.68 21.28
CA PRO A 212 -14.89 3.58 20.23
C PRO A 212 -13.43 3.93 20.39
N SER A 213 -12.63 3.66 19.35
CA SER A 213 -11.23 4.00 19.28
C SER A 213 -11.03 5.49 18.88
N PRO A 214 -9.82 6.05 18.99
CA PRO A 214 -9.58 7.48 18.72
C PRO A 214 -10.03 7.96 17.35
N GLN A 215 -9.91 7.13 16.31
CA GLN A 215 -10.37 7.47 14.95
C GLN A 215 -11.73 6.85 14.61
N ARG A 216 -12.30 5.98 15.45
CA ARG A 216 -13.41 5.09 15.18
C ARG A 216 -13.15 4.19 13.97
N THR A 217 -13.22 4.74 12.77
CA THR A 217 -12.80 4.11 11.52
C THR A 217 -11.31 4.40 11.30
N PRO A 218 -10.42 3.41 11.09
CA PRO A 218 -9.03 3.66 10.71
C PRO A 218 -8.96 4.44 9.38
N VAL A 219 -7.86 5.14 9.09
CA VAL A 219 -7.71 5.78 7.77
C VAL A 219 -7.76 4.70 6.68
N LEU A 220 -8.65 4.85 5.72
CA LEU A 220 -8.92 3.85 4.68
C LEU A 220 -8.07 4.11 3.44
N TYR A 221 -7.06 3.27 3.25
CA TYR A 221 -6.21 3.27 2.05
C TYR A 221 -6.70 2.26 1.04
N GLN A 222 -6.42 2.50 -0.23
CA GLN A 222 -6.67 1.53 -1.30
C GLN A 222 -5.69 1.72 -2.45
N ALA A 223 -5.27 0.62 -3.07
CA ALA A 223 -4.38 0.60 -4.22
C ALA A 223 -5.08 -0.10 -5.39
N GLY A 224 -5.85 0.61 -6.19
CA GLY A 224 -6.54 0.02 -7.34
C GLY A 224 -6.80 1.02 -8.44
N ALA A 225 -6.16 0.79 -9.60
CA ALA A 225 -6.32 1.63 -10.79
C ALA A 225 -7.27 1.03 -11.84
N SER A 226 -7.83 -0.19 -11.62
CA SER A 226 -8.84 -0.78 -12.50
C SER A 226 -10.15 0.02 -12.45
N GLY A 227 -11.00 -0.14 -13.47
CA GLY A 227 -12.29 0.55 -13.50
C GLY A 227 -13.15 0.27 -12.26
N ARG A 228 -13.23 -1.02 -11.84
CA ARG A 228 -13.97 -1.45 -10.65
C ARG A 228 -13.25 -1.05 -9.36
N GLY A 229 -11.91 -1.17 -9.32
CA GLY A 229 -11.11 -0.74 -8.17
C GLY A 229 -11.20 0.77 -7.91
N MET A 230 -11.21 1.60 -8.96
CA MET A 230 -11.37 3.04 -8.82
C MET A 230 -12.80 3.43 -8.38
N ALA A 231 -13.83 2.68 -8.83
CA ALA A 231 -15.21 2.89 -8.36
C ALA A 231 -15.36 2.52 -6.87
N PHE A 232 -14.70 1.45 -6.41
CA PHE A 232 -14.63 1.07 -5.01
C PHE A 232 -13.88 2.14 -4.19
N ALA A 233 -12.72 2.61 -4.67
CA ALA A 233 -11.97 3.68 -4.02
C ALA A 233 -12.79 4.96 -3.87
N ALA A 234 -13.51 5.37 -4.92
CA ALA A 234 -14.35 6.56 -4.89
C ALA A 234 -15.44 6.50 -3.81
N ARG A 235 -15.96 5.31 -3.51
CA ARG A 235 -16.96 5.10 -2.45
C ARG A 235 -16.35 5.00 -1.06
N HIS A 236 -15.22 4.33 -0.92
CA HIS A 236 -14.74 3.85 0.38
C HIS A 236 -13.41 4.45 0.82
N ALA A 237 -12.46 4.70 -0.09
CA ALA A 237 -11.12 5.13 0.28
C ALA A 237 -11.07 6.60 0.73
N GLU A 238 -10.07 6.89 1.57
CA GLU A 238 -9.67 8.24 1.99
C GLU A 238 -8.28 8.59 1.45
N VAL A 239 -7.43 7.58 1.25
CA VAL A 239 -6.12 7.73 0.61
C VAL A 239 -6.02 6.68 -0.48
N ILE A 240 -5.77 7.09 -1.71
CA ILE A 240 -5.56 6.18 -2.82
C ILE A 240 -4.10 6.20 -3.26
N PHE A 241 -3.55 5.03 -3.44
CA PHE A 241 -2.22 4.81 -3.95
C PHE A 241 -2.29 4.51 -5.45
N LEU A 242 -1.78 5.42 -6.27
CA LEU A 242 -1.81 5.33 -7.73
C LEU A 242 -0.40 5.15 -8.27
N THR A 243 -0.29 4.47 -9.41
CA THR A 243 0.97 4.28 -10.12
C THR A 243 0.81 4.80 -11.54
N MET A 244 1.28 6.02 -11.78
CA MET A 244 1.11 6.74 -13.03
C MET A 244 2.46 6.93 -13.71
N ALA A 245 2.48 6.98 -15.05
CA ALA A 245 3.72 6.99 -15.83
C ALA A 245 4.44 8.36 -15.79
N ASP A 246 3.68 9.43 -15.91
CA ASP A 246 4.15 10.82 -16.00
C ASP A 246 3.11 11.78 -15.42
N PRO A 247 3.46 13.05 -15.13
CA PRO A 247 2.54 14.03 -14.55
C PRO A 247 1.29 14.30 -15.39
N GLN A 248 1.37 14.26 -16.73
CA GLN A 248 0.25 14.54 -17.63
C GLN A 248 -0.80 13.42 -17.56
N SER A 249 -0.37 12.15 -17.71
CA SER A 249 -1.25 10.99 -17.51
C SER A 249 -1.75 10.91 -16.06
N GLY A 250 -0.96 11.45 -15.13
CA GLY A 250 -1.33 11.65 -13.74
C GLY A 250 -2.52 12.59 -13.58
N ALA A 251 -2.49 13.76 -14.21
CA ALA A 251 -3.56 14.73 -14.17
C ALA A 251 -4.90 14.14 -14.65
N GLU A 252 -4.88 13.39 -15.75
CA GLU A 252 -6.08 12.71 -16.26
C GLU A 252 -6.61 11.67 -15.27
N THR A 253 -5.71 10.90 -14.65
CA THR A 253 -6.10 9.83 -13.72
C THR A 253 -6.65 10.38 -12.41
N VAL A 254 -6.01 11.42 -11.84
CA VAL A 254 -6.50 12.13 -10.66
C VAL A 254 -7.81 12.85 -10.97
N GLY A 255 -7.92 13.47 -12.15
CA GLY A 255 -9.19 14.10 -12.61
C GLY A 255 -10.35 13.10 -12.65
N ARG A 256 -10.13 11.91 -13.22
CA ARG A 256 -11.14 10.83 -13.22
C ARG A 256 -11.47 10.35 -11.80
N LEU A 257 -10.50 10.25 -10.92
CA LEU A 257 -10.74 9.91 -9.51
C LEU A 257 -11.64 10.95 -8.85
N ARG A 258 -11.28 12.24 -8.95
CA ARG A 258 -12.07 13.35 -8.38
C ARG A 258 -13.51 13.36 -8.88
N GLN A 259 -13.70 13.14 -10.19
CA GLN A 259 -15.03 13.03 -10.79
C GLN A 259 -15.83 11.87 -10.20
N ARG A 260 -15.25 10.68 -10.11
CA ARG A 260 -15.93 9.51 -9.53
C ARG A 260 -16.26 9.66 -8.04
N VAL A 261 -15.42 10.36 -7.28
CA VAL A 261 -15.70 10.69 -5.88
C VAL A 261 -16.92 11.60 -5.78
N ALA A 262 -17.03 12.61 -6.68
CA ALA A 262 -18.22 13.47 -6.76
C ALA A 262 -19.47 12.68 -7.17
N GLU A 263 -19.38 11.80 -8.17
CA GLU A 263 -20.47 10.91 -8.60
C GLU A 263 -20.94 9.97 -7.48
N ALA A 264 -20.05 9.59 -6.56
CA ALA A 264 -20.37 8.83 -5.34
C ALA A 264 -20.99 9.71 -4.22
N GLY A 265 -21.25 10.99 -4.46
CA GLY A 265 -21.84 11.92 -3.50
C GLY A 265 -20.88 12.41 -2.41
N ARG A 266 -19.56 12.30 -2.63
CA ARG A 266 -18.52 12.73 -1.71
C ARG A 266 -17.83 13.99 -2.21
N ASP A 267 -17.22 14.74 -1.29
CA ASP A 267 -16.32 15.82 -1.68
C ASP A 267 -15.12 15.24 -2.46
N PRO A 268 -14.83 15.71 -3.69
CA PRO A 268 -13.66 15.29 -4.46
C PRO A 268 -12.33 15.35 -3.72
N ARG A 269 -12.20 16.28 -2.77
CA ARG A 269 -11.00 16.44 -1.94
C ARG A 269 -11.00 15.59 -0.66
N SER A 270 -12.06 14.84 -0.39
CA SER A 270 -12.10 13.86 0.72
C SER A 270 -11.23 12.63 0.45
N VAL A 271 -10.62 12.51 -0.72
CA VAL A 271 -9.69 11.43 -1.07
C VAL A 271 -8.34 12.03 -1.43
N ARG A 272 -7.28 11.61 -0.72
CA ARG A 272 -5.90 12.00 -1.03
C ARG A 272 -5.33 11.04 -2.08
N ALA A 273 -4.86 11.59 -3.19
CA ALA A 273 -4.20 10.84 -4.26
C ALA A 273 -2.68 10.85 -4.05
N LEU A 274 -2.08 9.71 -3.75
CA LEU A 274 -0.64 9.57 -3.59
C LEU A 274 -0.04 8.85 -4.79
N GLN A 275 1.02 9.43 -5.37
CA GLN A 275 1.81 8.78 -6.42
C GLN A 275 2.73 7.73 -5.80
N GLY A 276 2.59 6.48 -6.23
CA GLY A 276 3.54 5.42 -5.93
C GLY A 276 4.79 5.58 -6.79
N THR A 277 5.92 5.77 -6.15
CA THR A 277 7.14 6.01 -6.89
C THR A 277 8.35 5.32 -6.28
N MET A 278 9.13 4.69 -7.14
CA MET A 278 10.43 4.15 -6.78
C MET A 278 11.42 5.29 -6.61
N VAL A 279 12.19 5.27 -5.51
CA VAL A 279 13.12 6.36 -5.20
C VAL A 279 14.52 5.81 -4.99
N MET A 280 15.47 6.41 -5.70
CA MET A 280 16.90 6.15 -5.54
C MET A 280 17.65 7.48 -5.44
N VAL A 281 18.04 7.83 -4.23
CA VAL A 281 18.71 9.09 -3.92
C VAL A 281 20.21 8.87 -3.81
N GLY A 282 20.98 9.71 -4.50
CA GLY A 282 22.44 9.79 -4.32
C GLY A 282 22.84 11.05 -3.59
N ALA A 283 23.92 10.96 -2.81
CA ALA A 283 24.57 12.15 -2.19
C ALA A 283 25.03 13.16 -3.25
N ASP A 284 25.39 12.64 -4.42
CA ASP A 284 25.67 13.39 -5.63
C ASP A 284 25.32 12.55 -6.88
N ARG A 285 25.52 13.11 -8.08
CA ARG A 285 25.25 12.41 -9.35
C ARG A 285 26.12 11.18 -9.58
N ALA A 286 27.34 11.14 -9.06
CA ALA A 286 28.23 9.99 -9.20
C ALA A 286 27.77 8.86 -8.30
N ASP A 287 27.37 9.16 -7.08
CA ASP A 287 26.79 8.20 -6.14
C ASP A 287 25.46 7.63 -6.66
N ALA A 288 24.55 8.48 -7.17
CA ALA A 288 23.32 8.02 -7.77
C ALA A 288 23.58 7.02 -8.93
N LYS A 289 24.51 7.34 -9.83
CA LYS A 289 24.90 6.44 -10.92
C LYS A 289 25.50 5.12 -10.43
N ARG A 290 26.32 5.16 -9.38
CA ARG A 290 26.90 3.96 -8.76
C ARG A 290 25.82 3.05 -8.18
N LYS A 291 24.87 3.63 -7.42
CA LYS A 291 23.69 2.90 -6.86
C LYS A 291 22.86 2.27 -7.98
N ALA A 292 22.60 3.01 -9.06
CA ALA A 292 21.87 2.49 -10.21
C ALA A 292 22.59 1.32 -10.91
N ALA A 293 23.91 1.41 -11.07
CA ALA A 293 24.71 0.33 -11.65
C ALA A 293 24.63 -0.94 -10.77
N GLN A 294 24.79 -0.76 -9.45
CA GLN A 294 24.65 -1.86 -8.49
C GLN A 294 23.23 -2.47 -8.49
N TYR A 295 22.19 -1.64 -8.57
CA TYR A 295 20.80 -2.11 -8.70
C TYR A 295 20.61 -2.98 -9.95
N HIS A 296 21.18 -2.56 -11.08
CA HIS A 296 21.13 -3.34 -12.33
C HIS A 296 21.88 -4.67 -12.23
N GLU A 297 23.02 -4.69 -11.56
CA GLU A 297 23.81 -5.90 -11.36
C GLU A 297 23.10 -6.92 -10.44
N LEU A 298 22.43 -6.42 -9.40
CA LEU A 298 21.70 -7.25 -8.44
C LEU A 298 20.33 -7.69 -8.91
N TRP A 299 19.82 -7.13 -10.00
CA TRP A 299 18.51 -7.49 -10.54
C TRP A 299 18.38 -8.97 -10.80
N SER A 300 17.25 -9.58 -10.43
CA SER A 300 16.95 -10.99 -10.65
C SER A 300 15.90 -11.15 -11.76
N PRO A 301 16.29 -11.45 -13.03
CA PRO A 301 15.35 -11.59 -14.12
C PRO A 301 14.30 -12.68 -13.89
N GLU A 302 14.72 -13.86 -13.43
CA GLU A 302 13.80 -14.98 -13.16
C GLU A 302 12.88 -14.67 -11.97
N GLY A 303 13.41 -14.05 -10.90
CA GLY A 303 12.60 -13.65 -9.76
C GLY A 303 11.54 -12.62 -10.15
N GLN A 304 11.86 -11.69 -11.04
CA GLN A 304 10.89 -10.73 -11.56
C GLN A 304 9.85 -11.43 -12.45
N LEU A 305 10.23 -12.36 -13.29
CA LEU A 305 9.27 -13.16 -14.07
C LEU A 305 8.29 -13.89 -13.14
N ALA A 306 8.76 -14.55 -12.09
CA ALA A 306 7.90 -15.22 -11.12
C ALA A 306 6.93 -14.23 -10.46
N LYS A 307 7.40 -13.04 -10.04
CA LYS A 307 6.57 -11.98 -9.46
C LYS A 307 5.49 -11.51 -10.42
N TRP A 308 5.85 -11.16 -11.64
CA TRP A 308 4.91 -10.63 -12.62
C TRP A 308 3.92 -11.68 -13.12
N CYS A 309 4.35 -12.95 -13.28
CA CYS A 309 3.43 -14.03 -13.60
C CYS A 309 2.34 -14.19 -12.53
N GLY A 310 2.71 -14.15 -11.26
CA GLY A 310 1.72 -14.20 -10.18
C GLY A 310 0.84 -12.96 -10.10
N TRP A 311 1.37 -11.75 -10.35
CA TRP A 311 0.55 -10.54 -10.37
C TRP A 311 -0.49 -10.54 -11.48
N MET A 312 -0.13 -11.06 -12.66
CA MET A 312 -1.01 -11.12 -13.83
C MET A 312 -1.88 -12.37 -13.86
N ASP A 313 -1.57 -13.38 -13.05
CA ASP A 313 -2.14 -14.72 -13.17
C ASP A 313 -1.94 -15.31 -14.60
N ILE A 314 -0.75 -15.06 -15.16
CA ILE A 314 -0.36 -15.54 -16.49
C ILE A 314 1.01 -16.18 -16.40
N ASP A 315 1.13 -17.47 -16.73
CA ASP A 315 2.45 -18.09 -16.90
C ASP A 315 3.08 -17.62 -18.22
N LEU A 316 3.92 -16.60 -18.13
CA LEU A 316 4.62 -16.08 -19.29
C LEU A 316 5.53 -17.12 -19.96
N ALA A 317 5.93 -18.19 -19.27
CA ALA A 317 6.77 -19.25 -19.84
C ALA A 317 5.99 -20.23 -20.71
N ALA A 318 4.67 -20.29 -20.55
CA ALA A 318 3.81 -21.26 -21.24
C ALA A 318 3.42 -20.84 -22.68
N TYR A 319 3.67 -19.59 -23.06
CA TYR A 319 3.24 -19.04 -24.35
C TYR A 319 4.42 -18.71 -25.27
N PRO A 320 4.27 -18.84 -26.60
CA PRO A 320 5.22 -18.32 -27.60
C PRO A 320 5.41 -16.79 -27.45
N ASP A 321 6.57 -16.27 -27.88
CA ASP A 321 6.90 -14.85 -27.79
C ASP A 321 5.96 -13.94 -28.61
N ASP A 322 5.44 -14.45 -29.72
CA ASP A 322 4.54 -13.73 -30.65
C ASP A 322 3.06 -13.75 -30.23
N THR A 323 2.70 -14.45 -29.16
CA THR A 323 1.33 -14.50 -28.66
C THR A 323 0.87 -13.12 -28.19
N PRO A 324 -0.23 -12.57 -28.75
CA PRO A 324 -0.80 -11.30 -28.29
C PRO A 324 -1.26 -11.39 -26.84
N VAL A 325 -0.92 -10.39 -26.01
CA VAL A 325 -1.31 -10.37 -24.60
C VAL A 325 -2.83 -10.32 -24.41
N ASP A 326 -3.55 -9.66 -25.35
CA ASP A 326 -5.01 -9.53 -25.29
C ASP A 326 -5.76 -10.85 -25.56
N GLU A 327 -5.08 -11.88 -26.11
CA GLU A 327 -5.65 -13.22 -26.32
C GLU A 327 -5.51 -14.13 -25.08
N VAL A 328 -4.72 -13.71 -24.08
CA VAL A 328 -4.47 -14.48 -22.87
C VAL A 328 -5.45 -14.05 -21.76
N LYS A 329 -6.20 -15.01 -21.21
CA LYS A 329 -7.09 -14.75 -20.07
C LYS A 329 -6.28 -14.38 -18.84
N ASN A 330 -6.71 -13.30 -18.18
CA ASN A 330 -6.09 -12.77 -16.97
C ASN A 330 -7.16 -12.54 -15.89
N GLN A 331 -6.97 -13.18 -14.72
CA GLN A 331 -7.78 -12.99 -13.52
C GLN A 331 -7.03 -12.25 -12.40
N GLY A 332 -5.75 -11.95 -12.61
CA GLY A 332 -4.90 -11.23 -11.68
C GLY A 332 -5.10 -9.71 -11.71
N SER A 333 -4.03 -8.97 -11.43
CA SER A 333 -4.05 -7.50 -11.45
C SER A 333 -4.18 -6.95 -12.86
N GLN A 334 -5.25 -6.18 -13.11
CA GLN A 334 -5.49 -5.52 -14.41
C GLN A 334 -4.61 -4.28 -14.62
N SER A 335 -3.96 -3.79 -13.56
CA SER A 335 -3.21 -2.52 -13.60
C SER A 335 -2.02 -2.56 -14.55
N PHE A 336 -1.34 -3.72 -14.70
CA PHE A 336 -0.19 -3.82 -15.58
C PHE A 336 -0.57 -3.78 -17.07
N LEU A 337 -1.65 -4.44 -17.45
CA LEU A 337 -2.14 -4.36 -18.84
C LEU A 337 -2.59 -2.94 -19.18
N GLY A 338 -3.22 -2.26 -18.24
CA GLY A 338 -3.54 -0.83 -18.37
C GLY A 338 -2.30 0.03 -18.54
N PHE A 339 -1.23 -0.26 -17.77
CA PHE A 339 0.06 0.42 -17.91
C PHE A 339 0.72 0.19 -19.29
N LEU A 340 0.73 -1.04 -19.80
CA LEU A 340 1.27 -1.35 -21.14
C LEU A 340 0.53 -0.57 -22.24
N ARG A 341 -0.80 -0.56 -22.18
CA ARG A 341 -1.64 0.22 -23.13
C ARG A 341 -1.36 1.71 -23.02
N GLY A 342 -1.13 2.22 -21.81
CA GLY A 342 -0.73 3.62 -21.60
C GLY A 342 0.66 3.97 -22.15
N LEU A 343 1.60 3.02 -22.15
CA LEU A 343 2.94 3.23 -22.72
C LEU A 343 2.93 3.38 -24.25
N SER A 344 2.06 2.66 -24.94
CA SER A 344 1.91 2.72 -26.39
C SER A 344 0.53 2.18 -26.79
N PRO A 345 -0.49 3.06 -26.90
CA PRO A 345 -1.86 2.64 -27.21
C PRO A 345 -2.01 1.92 -28.56
N GLU A 346 -1.17 2.32 -29.54
CA GLU A 346 -1.22 1.80 -30.91
C GLU A 346 -0.47 0.47 -31.08
N ARG A 347 0.22 0.01 -30.04
CA ARG A 347 1.03 -1.21 -30.12
C ARG A 347 0.23 -2.43 -29.69
N SER A 348 0.20 -3.47 -30.52
CA SER A 348 -0.17 -4.81 -30.07
C SER A 348 0.99 -5.41 -29.27
N TRP A 349 0.80 -5.54 -27.96
CA TRP A 349 1.79 -6.12 -27.05
C TRP A 349 1.77 -7.64 -27.11
N THR A 350 2.95 -8.26 -27.17
CA THR A 350 3.10 -9.72 -27.16
C THR A 350 3.65 -10.22 -25.81
N ILE A 351 3.55 -11.53 -25.57
CA ILE A 351 4.13 -12.17 -24.40
C ILE A 351 5.66 -11.98 -24.37
N GLY A 352 6.34 -12.03 -25.52
CA GLY A 352 7.76 -11.74 -25.64
C GLY A 352 8.11 -10.32 -25.22
N ASP A 353 7.29 -9.34 -25.60
CA ASP A 353 7.48 -7.94 -25.16
C ASP A 353 7.36 -7.82 -23.64
N VAL A 354 6.33 -8.44 -23.05
CA VAL A 354 6.12 -8.43 -21.58
C VAL A 354 7.29 -9.10 -20.89
N ARG A 355 7.70 -10.30 -21.35
CA ARG A 355 8.86 -11.03 -20.82
C ARG A 355 10.12 -10.18 -20.87
N TYR A 356 10.36 -9.50 -21.98
CA TYR A 356 11.49 -8.59 -22.15
C TYR A 356 11.46 -7.42 -21.17
N LEU A 357 10.28 -6.79 -20.99
CA LEU A 357 10.14 -5.64 -20.09
C LEU A 357 10.31 -6.01 -18.61
N VAL A 358 9.72 -7.13 -18.17
CA VAL A 358 9.73 -7.49 -16.74
C VAL A 358 11.02 -8.15 -16.29
N SER A 359 11.74 -8.84 -17.19
CA SER A 359 13.02 -9.48 -16.88
C SER A 359 14.19 -8.51 -16.82
N ARG A 360 14.04 -7.29 -17.30
CA ARG A 360 15.11 -6.30 -17.33
C ARG A 360 14.93 -5.24 -16.27
N PRO A 361 16.01 -4.78 -15.60
CA PRO A 361 15.93 -3.67 -14.70
C PRO A 361 15.47 -2.42 -15.47
N ARG A 362 14.50 -1.72 -14.92
CA ARG A 362 14.13 -0.40 -15.44
C ARG A 362 15.37 0.45 -15.37
N ARG A 363 15.77 1.03 -16.51
CA ARG A 363 16.93 1.93 -16.51
C ARG A 363 16.61 3.08 -15.55
N ALA A 364 17.49 3.28 -14.59
CA ALA A 364 17.51 4.47 -13.76
C ALA A 364 17.88 5.65 -14.68
N ARG A 365 16.88 6.23 -15.30
CA ARG A 365 16.98 7.39 -16.18
C ARG A 365 16.19 8.51 -15.55
N ARG A 366 16.64 9.74 -15.77
CA ARG A 366 15.96 10.94 -15.26
C ARG A 366 14.49 11.04 -15.71
N ASP A 367 14.18 10.47 -16.86
CA ASP A 367 12.88 10.43 -17.53
C ASP A 367 12.16 9.08 -17.43
N ALA A 368 12.65 8.17 -16.57
CA ALA A 368 12.02 6.88 -16.42
C ALA A 368 10.64 7.02 -15.75
N PRO A 369 9.59 6.39 -16.32
CA PRO A 369 8.29 6.35 -15.66
C PRO A 369 8.40 5.77 -14.24
N MET A 370 7.63 6.32 -13.30
CA MET A 370 7.50 5.81 -11.93
C MET A 370 8.80 5.74 -11.10
N THR A 371 9.93 6.28 -11.59
CA THR A 371 11.19 6.25 -10.87
C THR A 371 11.74 7.66 -10.70
N LEU A 372 11.96 8.07 -9.46
CA LEU A 372 12.69 9.28 -9.10
C LEU A 372 14.13 8.88 -8.79
N PHE A 373 15.05 9.30 -9.65
CA PHE A 373 16.45 8.95 -9.59
C PHE A 373 17.31 10.21 -9.73
N GLY A 374 18.30 10.38 -8.86
CA GLY A 374 19.23 11.52 -8.92
C GLY A 374 19.67 12.00 -7.56
N THR A 375 20.10 13.26 -7.48
CA THR A 375 20.32 13.95 -6.20
C THR A 375 18.99 14.34 -5.55
N ALA A 376 19.02 14.72 -4.29
CA ALA A 376 17.82 15.16 -3.58
C ALA A 376 17.14 16.34 -4.28
N GLU A 377 17.90 17.29 -4.80
CA GLU A 377 17.40 18.47 -5.53
C GLU A 377 16.70 18.05 -6.84
N GLU A 378 17.32 17.16 -7.62
CA GLU A 378 16.74 16.68 -8.89
C GLU A 378 15.45 15.90 -8.66
N ILE A 379 15.38 15.14 -7.58
CA ILE A 379 14.17 14.40 -7.19
C ILE A 379 13.09 15.37 -6.72
N ALA A 380 13.43 16.33 -5.88
CA ALA A 380 12.50 17.34 -5.39
C ALA A 380 11.89 18.18 -6.53
N ASP A 381 12.67 18.58 -7.55
CA ASP A 381 12.15 19.26 -8.75
C ASP A 381 11.08 18.45 -9.46
N ARG A 382 11.27 17.12 -9.56
CA ARG A 382 10.29 16.23 -10.19
C ARG A 382 9.06 15.99 -9.32
N MET A 383 9.24 15.93 -8.01
CA MET A 383 8.10 15.83 -7.08
C MET A 383 7.24 17.09 -7.14
N GLU A 384 7.85 18.28 -7.21
CA GLU A 384 7.16 19.55 -7.39
C GLU A 384 6.33 19.55 -8.68
N GLN A 385 6.90 19.10 -9.80
CA GLN A 385 6.18 18.95 -11.07
C GLN A 385 4.97 18.01 -10.95
N TRP A 386 5.07 16.91 -10.22
CA TRP A 386 3.93 16.02 -9.95
C TRP A 386 2.82 16.71 -9.15
N LEU A 387 3.16 17.49 -8.14
CA LEU A 387 2.19 18.25 -7.35
C LEU A 387 1.47 19.30 -8.19
N GLU A 388 2.22 20.04 -9.02
CA GLU A 388 1.67 21.14 -9.83
C GLU A 388 0.83 20.64 -11.02
N VAL A 389 1.29 19.61 -11.73
CA VAL A 389 0.68 19.16 -12.98
C VAL A 389 -0.38 18.10 -12.75
N ALA A 390 -0.09 17.09 -11.91
CA ALA A 390 -0.96 15.95 -11.70
C ALA A 390 -1.99 16.13 -10.57
N ASP A 391 -1.90 17.20 -9.79
CA ASP A 391 -2.77 17.47 -8.64
C ASP A 391 -2.76 16.32 -7.61
N VAL A 392 -1.60 15.63 -7.47
CA VAL A 392 -1.43 14.63 -6.42
C VAL A 392 -1.27 15.31 -5.05
N ASP A 393 -1.73 14.66 -3.99
CA ASP A 393 -1.61 15.17 -2.63
C ASP A 393 -0.29 14.78 -1.96
N GLY A 394 0.49 13.90 -2.60
CA GLY A 394 1.77 13.42 -2.08
C GLY A 394 2.26 12.14 -2.74
N PHE A 395 3.11 11.39 -2.01
CA PHE A 395 3.79 10.22 -2.54
C PHE A 395 3.79 9.06 -1.56
N ASN A 396 3.72 7.83 -2.09
CA ASN A 396 4.11 6.63 -1.39
C ASN A 396 5.46 6.17 -1.95
N LEU A 397 6.53 6.44 -1.18
CA LEU A 397 7.91 6.26 -1.60
C LEU A 397 8.32 4.80 -1.45
N ILE A 398 8.83 4.19 -2.52
CA ILE A 398 9.32 2.82 -2.55
C ILE A 398 10.85 2.88 -2.62
N PRO A 399 11.57 2.63 -1.53
CA PRO A 399 13.03 2.64 -1.54
C PRO A 399 13.56 1.57 -2.51
N CYS A 400 14.42 1.93 -3.46
CA CYS A 400 14.98 1.00 -4.42
C CYS A 400 16.52 1.03 -4.50
N SER A 401 17.18 1.84 -3.68
CA SER A 401 18.63 1.79 -3.58
C SER A 401 19.08 0.47 -2.97
N PRO A 402 20.12 -0.17 -3.52
CA PRO A 402 20.81 -1.24 -2.82
C PRO A 402 21.33 -0.73 -1.47
N SER A 403 21.35 -1.60 -0.48
CA SER A 403 21.76 -1.29 0.90
C SER A 403 20.78 -0.44 1.71
N ASP A 404 20.94 0.87 1.85
CA ASP A 404 20.13 1.71 2.75
C ASP A 404 19.31 2.76 2.00
N GLY A 405 18.41 2.32 1.12
CA GLY A 405 17.54 3.23 0.37
C GLY A 405 16.56 4.03 1.23
N LEU A 406 16.14 3.47 2.36
CA LEU A 406 15.31 4.18 3.33
C LEU A 406 16.10 5.28 4.03
N GLY A 407 17.36 5.01 4.38
CA GLY A 407 18.25 5.99 4.92
C GLY A 407 18.53 7.15 3.96
N ASP A 408 18.78 6.86 2.71
CA ASP A 408 18.95 7.89 1.68
C ASP A 408 17.74 8.83 1.57
N ILE A 409 16.53 8.28 1.67
CA ILE A 409 15.29 9.08 1.69
C ILE A 409 15.23 9.97 2.92
N CYS A 410 15.50 9.44 4.11
CA CYS A 410 15.42 10.19 5.35
C CYS A 410 16.50 11.24 5.50
N ASP A 411 17.73 10.94 5.07
CA ASP A 411 18.90 11.77 5.35
C ASP A 411 19.23 12.76 4.22
N LEU A 412 18.79 12.48 3.00
CA LEU A 412 19.08 13.31 1.83
C LEU A 412 17.81 13.97 1.25
N LEU A 413 16.77 13.18 0.93
CA LEU A 413 15.61 13.70 0.23
C LEU A 413 14.70 14.52 1.13
N ILE A 414 14.29 13.98 2.28
CA ILE A 414 13.34 14.66 3.16
C ILE A 414 13.87 16.01 3.66
N PRO A 415 15.14 16.16 4.08
CA PRO A 415 15.68 17.47 4.45
C PRO A 415 15.61 18.50 3.32
N GLU A 416 15.83 18.09 2.06
CA GLU A 416 15.69 18.99 0.91
C GLU A 416 14.23 19.42 0.69
N LEU A 417 13.27 18.49 0.81
CA LEU A 417 11.84 18.79 0.72
C LEU A 417 11.40 19.74 1.84
N GLN A 418 11.93 19.56 3.06
CA GLN A 418 11.67 20.44 4.20
C GLN A 418 12.29 21.83 3.99
N ARG A 419 13.53 21.91 3.49
CA ARG A 419 14.20 23.17 3.15
C ARG A 419 13.43 23.99 2.11
N ARG A 420 12.78 23.32 1.14
CA ARG A 420 11.90 23.97 0.15
C ARG A 420 10.52 24.34 0.67
N GLY A 421 10.17 23.96 1.91
CA GLY A 421 8.82 24.14 2.44
C GLY A 421 7.75 23.22 1.82
N MET A 422 8.16 22.20 1.07
CA MET A 422 7.27 21.23 0.45
C MET A 422 6.76 20.20 1.45
N PHE A 423 7.50 19.92 2.51
CA PHE A 423 7.17 18.93 3.52
C PHE A 423 7.32 19.51 4.93
N ARG A 424 6.59 18.90 5.90
CA ARG A 424 6.61 19.35 7.31
C ARG A 424 7.96 19.10 7.98
N THR A 425 8.28 19.93 8.96
CA THR A 425 9.46 19.81 9.82
C THR A 425 9.13 19.31 11.23
N ALA A 426 7.85 19.19 11.56
CA ALA A 426 7.37 18.67 12.84
C ALA A 426 5.95 18.11 12.71
N TYR A 427 5.59 17.19 13.58
CA TYR A 427 4.21 16.75 13.76
C TYR A 427 3.44 17.74 14.66
N ARG A 428 2.13 17.78 14.50
CA ARG A 428 1.26 18.44 15.49
C ARG A 428 1.05 17.49 16.67
N LYS A 429 1.24 18.01 17.88
CA LYS A 429 1.16 17.20 19.10
C LYS A 429 -0.22 16.55 19.24
N GLY A 430 -0.25 15.24 19.38
CA GLY A 430 -1.46 14.47 19.68
C GLY A 430 -2.43 14.32 18.51
N GLU A 431 -2.02 14.66 17.27
CA GLU A 431 -2.86 14.45 16.10
C GLU A 431 -2.99 12.96 15.78
N THR A 432 -4.18 12.53 15.38
CA THR A 432 -4.39 11.22 14.77
C THR A 432 -3.87 11.19 13.33
N LEU A 433 -3.72 10.00 12.76
CA LEU A 433 -3.35 9.86 11.35
C LEU A 433 -4.41 10.50 10.42
N ARG A 434 -5.70 10.38 10.76
CA ARG A 434 -6.80 11.04 10.05
C ARG A 434 -6.65 12.55 10.07
N GLN A 435 -6.43 13.14 11.24
CA GLN A 435 -6.24 14.59 11.39
C GLN A 435 -5.02 15.09 10.64
N ARG A 436 -3.99 14.25 10.47
CA ARG A 436 -2.81 14.58 9.67
C ARG A 436 -3.13 14.74 8.19
N TYR A 437 -4.02 13.90 7.65
CA TYR A 437 -4.43 13.98 6.25
C TYR A 437 -5.49 15.05 5.99
N PHE A 438 -6.44 15.23 6.90
CA PHE A 438 -7.67 15.97 6.61
C PHE A 438 -7.89 17.21 7.47
N GLY A 439 -7.04 17.43 8.46
CA GLY A 439 -7.14 18.59 9.35
C GLY A 439 -7.66 18.23 10.73
N PRO A 440 -7.62 19.19 11.68
CA PRO A 440 -7.92 18.95 13.09
C PRO A 440 -9.37 18.54 13.38
N ASP A 441 -10.28 18.88 12.49
CA ASP A 441 -11.72 18.64 12.66
C ASP A 441 -12.17 17.30 12.02
N ALA A 442 -11.22 16.50 11.51
CA ALA A 442 -11.49 15.24 10.83
C ALA A 442 -11.56 14.05 11.79
#